data_78d011fcff851b1bb29188292956ae76
#
_entry.id   78d011fcff851b1bb29188292956ae76
#
_cell.length_a   1.000
_cell.length_b   1.000
_cell.length_c   1.000
_cell.angle_alpha   90.00
_cell.angle_beta   90.00
_cell.angle_gamma   90.00
#
_symmetry.space_group_name_H-M   'P 1'
#
loop_
_entity.id
_entity.type
_entity.pdbx_description
1 polymer ?
#
loop_
_entity_poly.entity_id
_entity_poly.type
_entity_poly.pdbx_seq_one_letter_code
_entity_poly.pdbx_strand_id
1 'polypeptide(L)'
;MIQLSHISNYTGSKRVSLKDHDAVGMFGGYTNDSGIEVNEKRALMHTGIFRGITLLGGAIAGLPKHLFQRSSGDENRDRRVAHEHPGHRLIYTKPNRVQNSFQYHFMAITHLLLWGNFYAHIRRNRFYEPVSIVPIMPWCCDPFVKNGRKYFRVGGEVYKDNEIMHVYGLSLNGVKGIKPIQYMAESIGIGLAAQKMEASSFGKGMHAGGMIELGEEWAGIMGSTDDEAKEELEEFRKSFRKQYQDGPDSWHNILMMEEGMKFTQFEMAFQIEKLIANKKFTLADVARILGVPLHKLMEMDRSTFNNIEEQNIDYVQDGVMPLTINLEQANNDKLLKESEKDEYFYKYNLDGLRRANIKDRYEAYSIALGKNAPGWMEPKEIRELEDLNQGNPENWATPQNMEINIQRD
;
A
#
# COMPACT_ATOMS: atom_id res chain seq x y z
N MET A 1 1.45 28.49 23.15
CA MET A 1 2.34 28.28 21.98
C MET A 1 3.09 26.99 22.26
N ILE A 2 2.46 25.82 21.99
CA ILE A 2 3.05 24.49 22.21
C ILE A 2 3.73 24.11 20.91
N GLN A 3 5.03 24.02 20.99
CA GLN A 3 5.97 23.93 19.90
C GLN A 3 5.75 22.70 19.01
N LEU A 4 5.85 22.92 17.71
CA LEU A 4 6.05 21.92 16.64
C LEU A 4 7.33 21.07 16.85
N SER A 5 8.13 21.36 17.87
CA SER A 5 9.35 20.64 18.25
C SER A 5 9.12 19.17 18.63
N HIS A 6 7.91 18.77 19.01
CA HIS A 6 7.64 17.38 19.36
C HIS A 6 7.51 16.42 18.15
N ILE A 7 7.20 16.93 16.95
CA ILE A 7 7.21 16.08 15.75
C ILE A 7 8.65 15.82 15.29
N SER A 8 9.55 16.80 15.44
CA SER A 8 10.97 16.60 15.15
C SER A 8 11.67 15.68 16.17
N ASN A 9 11.19 15.62 17.41
CA ASN A 9 11.76 14.75 18.44
C ASN A 9 11.42 13.27 18.22
N TYR A 10 10.38 12.93 17.45
CA TYR A 10 10.08 11.55 17.06
C TYR A 10 10.94 11.06 15.88
N THR A 11 11.66 11.95 15.20
CA THR A 11 12.71 11.62 14.23
C THR A 11 14.10 11.53 14.89
N GLY A 12 14.19 11.84 16.20
CA GLY A 12 15.42 11.94 16.95
C GLY A 12 16.13 10.61 17.16
N SER A 13 17.40 10.67 16.96
CA SER A 13 18.48 9.73 17.20
C SER A 13 18.22 8.74 18.34
N LYS A 14 17.60 7.60 18.03
CA LYS A 14 17.74 6.41 18.86
C LYS A 14 19.20 5.99 18.76
N ARG A 15 19.92 5.89 19.89
CA ARG A 15 21.15 5.11 19.95
C ARG A 15 20.75 3.64 19.77
N VAL A 16 20.79 3.18 18.55
CA VAL A 16 20.42 1.83 18.18
C VAL A 16 21.66 0.96 18.39
N SER A 17 21.55 -0.06 19.23
CA SER A 17 22.58 -1.08 19.33
C SER A 17 22.60 -1.88 18.03
N LEU A 18 23.78 -2.13 17.46
CA LEU A 18 23.97 -3.01 16.28
C LEU A 18 23.49 -4.46 16.52
N LYS A 19 23.15 -4.82 17.77
CA LYS A 19 22.55 -6.10 18.14
C LYS A 19 21.00 -6.10 18.07
N ASP A 20 20.40 -4.96 17.79
CA ASP A 20 18.95 -4.83 17.72
C ASP A 20 18.50 -5.24 16.31
N HIS A 21 17.73 -6.30 16.18
CA HIS A 21 17.19 -6.80 14.90
C HIS A 21 16.44 -5.68 14.11
N ASP A 22 15.88 -4.71 14.85
CA ASP A 22 15.22 -3.55 14.25
C ASP A 22 16.22 -2.54 13.66
N ALA A 23 17.48 -2.53 14.16
CA ALA A 23 18.55 -1.69 13.62
C ALA A 23 19.05 -2.17 12.27
N VAL A 24 19.12 -3.47 12.08
CA VAL A 24 19.55 -4.07 10.80
C VAL A 24 18.58 -3.69 9.68
N GLY A 25 17.26 -3.73 9.94
CA GLY A 25 16.25 -3.28 8.97
C GLY A 25 16.26 -1.77 8.68
N MET A 26 16.86 -0.96 9.58
CA MET A 26 16.90 0.50 9.45
C MET A 26 18.14 1.01 8.69
N PHE A 27 19.26 0.31 8.81
CA PHE A 27 20.56 0.71 8.26
C PHE A 27 21.16 -0.29 7.26
N GLY A 28 20.73 -1.57 7.34
CA GLY A 28 21.08 -2.61 6.40
C GLY A 28 19.84 -3.15 5.75
N GLY A 29 19.53 -3.62 4.73
CA GLY A 29 18.32 -4.29 4.21
C GLY A 29 18.23 -5.72 4.75
N TYR A 30 17.12 -6.35 4.46
CA TYR A 30 16.96 -7.78 4.66
C TYR A 30 17.77 -8.50 3.60
N THR A 31 18.54 -9.51 4.02
CA THR A 31 19.33 -10.37 3.11
C THR A 31 18.39 -11.27 2.30
N ASN A 32 18.71 -11.43 1.04
CA ASN A 32 18.06 -12.35 0.10
C ASN A 32 19.08 -12.90 -0.89
N ASP A 33 18.72 -13.94 -1.63
CA ASP A 33 19.61 -14.61 -2.58
C ASP A 33 19.87 -13.78 -3.85
N SER A 34 19.07 -12.74 -4.11
CA SER A 34 19.26 -11.84 -5.24
C SER A 34 20.47 -10.89 -5.09
N GLY A 35 21.07 -10.81 -3.91
CA GLY A 35 22.19 -9.92 -3.59
C GLY A 35 21.80 -8.44 -3.48
N ILE A 36 20.50 -8.10 -3.52
CA ILE A 36 20.00 -6.75 -3.35
C ILE A 36 19.44 -6.61 -1.94
N GLU A 37 20.01 -5.70 -1.16
CA GLU A 37 19.43 -5.37 0.13
C GLU A 37 18.02 -4.77 -0.03
N VAL A 38 17.04 -5.36 0.65
CA VAL A 38 15.65 -4.90 0.66
C VAL A 38 15.34 -4.26 2.00
N ASN A 39 14.80 -3.05 1.96
CA ASN A 39 14.21 -2.37 3.09
C ASN A 39 12.92 -1.66 2.64
N GLU A 40 12.18 -1.08 3.56
CA GLU A 40 10.88 -0.48 3.29
C GLU A 40 10.96 0.66 2.25
N LYS A 41 12.07 1.44 2.24
CA LYS A 41 12.28 2.50 1.24
C LYS A 41 12.58 1.92 -0.14
N ARG A 42 13.46 0.90 -0.20
CA ARG A 42 13.78 0.22 -1.48
C ARG A 42 12.59 -0.56 -2.01
N ALA A 43 11.77 -1.15 -1.14
CA ALA A 43 10.53 -1.81 -1.54
C ALA A 43 9.59 -0.88 -2.31
N LEU A 44 9.51 0.40 -1.92
CA LEU A 44 8.72 1.41 -2.64
C LEU A 44 9.26 1.77 -4.03
N MET A 45 10.51 1.40 -4.37
CA MET A 45 11.03 1.56 -5.73
C MET A 45 10.45 0.49 -6.68
N HIS A 46 9.93 -0.60 -6.15
CA HIS A 46 9.21 -1.59 -6.94
C HIS A 46 7.82 -1.05 -7.29
N THR A 47 7.56 -0.87 -8.60
CA THR A 47 6.35 -0.20 -9.13
C THR A 47 5.04 -0.86 -8.64
N GLY A 48 5.00 -2.18 -8.59
CA GLY A 48 3.83 -2.94 -8.11
C GLY A 48 3.53 -2.68 -6.63
N ILE A 49 4.55 -2.65 -5.78
CA ILE A 49 4.40 -2.35 -4.34
C ILE A 49 3.91 -0.92 -4.15
N PHE A 50 4.55 0.04 -4.81
CA PHE A 50 4.14 1.44 -4.76
C PHE A 50 2.68 1.61 -5.19
N ARG A 51 2.29 0.97 -6.30
CA ARG A 51 0.91 1.00 -6.80
C ARG A 51 -0.06 0.34 -5.84
N GLY A 52 0.24 -0.84 -5.32
CA GLY A 52 -0.62 -1.56 -4.38
C GLY A 52 -0.87 -0.81 -3.07
N ILE A 53 0.18 -0.22 -2.49
CA ILE A 53 0.07 0.63 -1.29
C ILE A 53 -0.77 1.88 -1.58
N THR A 54 -0.55 2.52 -2.72
CA THR A 54 -1.31 3.71 -3.12
C THR A 54 -2.78 3.40 -3.33
N LEU A 55 -3.10 2.24 -3.91
CA LEU A 55 -4.47 1.77 -4.11
C LEU A 55 -5.18 1.50 -2.79
N LEU A 56 -4.60 0.67 -1.93
CA LEU A 56 -5.22 0.32 -0.63
C LEU A 56 -5.30 1.54 0.28
N GLY A 57 -4.20 2.31 0.36
CA GLY A 57 -4.17 3.54 1.15
C GLY A 57 -5.19 4.56 0.68
N GLY A 58 -5.30 4.79 -0.63
CA GLY A 58 -6.26 5.72 -1.23
C GLY A 58 -7.70 5.25 -1.07
N ALA A 59 -7.98 3.96 -1.29
CA ALA A 59 -9.30 3.39 -1.12
C ALA A 59 -9.80 3.56 0.32
N ILE A 60 -9.00 3.17 1.32
CA ILE A 60 -9.40 3.23 2.73
C ILE A 60 -9.44 4.69 3.25
N ALA A 61 -8.47 5.51 2.87
CA ALA A 61 -8.45 6.92 3.27
C ALA A 61 -9.63 7.72 2.69
N GLY A 62 -10.11 7.35 1.50
CA GLY A 62 -11.25 7.98 0.84
C GLY A 62 -12.62 7.53 1.35
N LEU A 63 -12.71 6.46 2.15
CA LEU A 63 -13.99 5.99 2.68
C LEU A 63 -14.64 7.03 3.61
N PRO A 64 -15.97 7.21 3.53
CA PRO A 64 -16.72 7.89 4.56
C PRO A 64 -16.57 7.12 5.89
N LYS A 65 -16.26 7.84 6.95
CA LYS A 65 -16.01 7.29 8.28
C LYS A 65 -16.65 8.18 9.33
N HIS A 66 -17.52 7.58 10.13
CA HIS A 66 -18.31 8.32 11.09
C HIS A 66 -18.26 7.64 12.45
N LEU A 67 -18.48 8.44 13.48
CA LEU A 67 -18.87 7.96 14.79
C LEU A 67 -20.39 7.94 14.84
N PHE A 68 -20.95 6.78 15.11
CA PHE A 68 -22.39 6.57 15.28
C PHE A 68 -22.74 6.45 16.74
N GLN A 69 -23.94 6.94 17.08
CA GLN A 69 -24.61 6.71 18.34
C GLN A 69 -25.75 5.72 18.14
N ARG A 70 -25.83 4.69 18.97
CA ARG A 70 -26.96 3.75 19.01
C ARG A 70 -28.16 4.42 19.62
N SER A 71 -29.35 4.22 19.08
CA SER A 71 -30.59 4.69 19.71
C SER A 71 -30.91 3.84 20.94
N SER A 72 -31.30 4.47 22.04
CA SER A 72 -31.62 3.82 23.29
C SER A 72 -33.05 3.29 23.40
N GLY A 73 -33.77 3.12 22.27
CA GLY A 73 -35.15 2.60 22.24
C GLY A 73 -35.20 1.14 21.80
N ASP A 74 -35.98 0.35 22.51
CA ASP A 74 -36.03 -1.12 22.50
C ASP A 74 -36.45 -1.77 21.15
N GLU A 75 -36.93 -1.03 20.16
CA GLU A 75 -37.47 -1.61 18.92
C GLU A 75 -36.83 -1.08 17.64
N ASN A 76 -36.06 -0.02 17.67
CA ASN A 76 -35.44 0.56 16.48
C ASN A 76 -33.93 0.57 16.62
N ARG A 77 -33.26 -0.29 15.86
CA ARG A 77 -31.79 -0.33 15.71
C ARG A 77 -31.26 0.88 14.95
N ASP A 78 -31.93 2.02 15.04
CA ASP A 78 -31.53 3.25 14.37
C ASP A 78 -30.23 3.76 14.95
N ARG A 79 -29.31 4.03 14.06
CA ARG A 79 -28.02 4.66 14.36
C ARG A 79 -28.02 6.06 13.78
N ARG A 80 -27.57 7.03 14.56
CA ARG A 80 -27.37 8.39 14.06
C ARG A 80 -25.89 8.77 14.11
N VAL A 81 -25.47 9.63 13.19
CA VAL A 81 -24.10 10.17 13.22
C VAL A 81 -23.95 11.15 14.37
N ALA A 82 -22.97 10.90 15.23
CA ALA A 82 -22.71 11.70 16.44
C ALA A 82 -21.80 12.89 16.10
N HIS A 83 -22.30 13.87 15.36
CA HIS A 83 -21.52 15.04 14.92
C HIS A 83 -20.98 15.88 16.09
N GLU A 84 -21.73 15.95 17.19
CA GLU A 84 -21.39 16.73 18.37
C GLU A 84 -20.26 16.11 19.21
N HIS A 85 -20.00 14.83 19.03
CA HIS A 85 -19.00 14.13 19.82
C HIS A 85 -17.57 14.52 19.40
N PRO A 86 -16.67 14.89 20.34
CA PRO A 86 -15.30 15.31 20.01
C PRO A 86 -14.52 14.30 19.16
N GLY A 87 -14.74 13.00 19.38
CA GLY A 87 -14.11 11.92 18.64
C GLY A 87 -14.51 11.86 17.16
N HIS A 88 -15.73 12.31 16.79
CA HIS A 88 -16.16 12.34 15.39
C HIS A 88 -15.26 13.25 14.56
N ARG A 89 -14.97 14.46 15.02
CA ARG A 89 -14.12 15.42 14.31
C ARG A 89 -12.72 14.89 14.06
N LEU A 90 -12.15 14.11 14.99
CA LEU A 90 -10.78 13.58 14.86
C LEU A 90 -10.66 12.58 13.72
N ILE A 91 -11.67 11.75 13.50
CA ILE A 91 -11.63 10.74 12.45
C ILE A 91 -12.17 11.28 11.13
N TYR A 92 -13.23 12.08 11.17
CA TYR A 92 -13.89 12.58 9.97
C TYR A 92 -13.16 13.75 9.32
N THR A 93 -12.72 14.74 10.11
CA THR A 93 -12.21 16.01 9.57
C THR A 93 -10.69 16.12 9.72
N LYS A 94 -10.20 16.15 10.97
CA LYS A 94 -8.82 16.54 11.27
C LYS A 94 -8.30 15.90 12.55
N PRO A 95 -7.45 14.86 12.45
CA PRO A 95 -6.89 14.18 13.61
C PRO A 95 -5.87 15.02 14.38
N ASN A 96 -5.15 15.91 13.71
CA ASN A 96 -4.14 16.78 14.30
C ASN A 96 -4.00 18.09 13.49
N ARG A 97 -3.12 18.99 13.94
CA ARG A 97 -2.93 20.31 13.31
C ARG A 97 -2.28 20.25 11.93
N VAL A 98 -1.57 19.18 11.62
CA VAL A 98 -0.74 19.04 10.41
C VAL A 98 -1.46 18.28 9.31
N GLN A 99 -2.23 17.24 9.68
CA GLN A 99 -2.82 16.30 8.73
C GLN A 99 -4.34 16.43 8.72
N ASN A 100 -4.95 16.28 7.56
CA ASN A 100 -6.38 16.01 7.42
C ASN A 100 -6.67 14.50 7.61
N SER A 101 -7.95 14.14 7.63
CA SER A 101 -8.40 12.76 7.81
C SER A 101 -7.84 11.82 6.73
N PHE A 102 -7.86 12.24 5.46
CA PHE A 102 -7.35 11.43 4.35
C PHE A 102 -5.86 11.13 4.51
N GLN A 103 -5.05 12.15 4.75
CA GLN A 103 -3.59 12.01 4.92
C GLN A 103 -3.22 11.10 6.10
N TYR A 104 -3.95 11.22 7.20
CA TYR A 104 -3.76 10.39 8.38
C TYR A 104 -4.04 8.91 8.10
N HIS A 105 -5.18 8.59 7.51
CA HIS A 105 -5.56 7.22 7.19
C HIS A 105 -4.69 6.61 6.10
N PHE A 106 -4.32 7.39 5.10
CA PHE A 106 -3.38 6.96 4.07
C PHE A 106 -2.03 6.58 4.68
N MET A 107 -1.49 7.41 5.60
CA MET A 107 -0.26 7.12 6.34
C MET A 107 -0.42 5.87 7.23
N ALA A 108 -1.57 5.72 7.91
CA ALA A 108 -1.84 4.55 8.75
C ALA A 108 -1.77 3.24 7.95
N ILE A 109 -2.41 3.19 6.78
CA ILE A 109 -2.37 2.02 5.89
C ILE A 109 -0.95 1.81 5.34
N THR A 110 -0.26 2.87 4.94
CA THR A 110 1.13 2.77 4.48
C THR A 110 2.03 2.15 5.55
N HIS A 111 1.89 2.56 6.81
CA HIS A 111 2.65 2.00 7.92
C HIS A 111 2.30 0.52 8.17
N LEU A 112 1.02 0.16 8.10
CA LEU A 112 0.57 -1.23 8.24
C LEU A 112 1.15 -2.13 7.14
N LEU A 113 1.12 -1.69 5.90
CA LEU A 113 1.59 -2.48 4.76
C LEU A 113 3.11 -2.61 4.69
N LEU A 114 3.86 -1.59 5.12
CA LEU A 114 5.33 -1.62 5.09
C LEU A 114 5.94 -2.21 6.36
N TRP A 115 5.47 -1.79 7.53
CA TRP A 115 6.06 -2.18 8.82
C TRP A 115 5.18 -3.14 9.63
N GLY A 116 3.98 -3.45 9.13
CA GLY A 116 3.02 -4.31 9.84
C GLY A 116 2.42 -3.70 11.10
N ASN A 117 2.76 -2.46 11.41
CA ASN A 117 2.34 -1.76 12.63
C ASN A 117 2.10 -0.28 12.34
N PHE A 118 1.01 0.24 12.86
CA PHE A 118 0.73 1.67 12.90
C PHE A 118 0.60 2.12 14.35
N TYR A 119 1.26 3.20 14.71
CA TYR A 119 1.23 3.80 16.04
C TYR A 119 0.82 5.26 15.95
N ALA A 120 0.02 5.71 16.92
CA ALA A 120 -0.29 7.12 17.07
C ALA A 120 -0.47 7.49 18.55
N HIS A 121 0.07 8.62 18.96
CA HIS A 121 -0.10 9.16 20.30
C HIS A 121 -1.42 9.91 20.39
N ILE A 122 -2.25 9.55 21.36
CA ILE A 122 -3.54 10.15 21.63
C ILE A 122 -3.37 11.20 22.73
N ARG A 123 -3.52 12.45 22.37
CA ARG A 123 -3.54 13.55 23.34
C ARG A 123 -4.95 13.76 23.84
N ARG A 124 -5.12 13.79 25.17
CA ARG A 124 -6.40 14.00 25.85
C ARG A 124 -6.39 15.29 26.64
N ASN A 125 -7.59 15.83 26.84
CA ASN A 125 -7.82 16.95 27.76
C ASN A 125 -7.96 16.45 29.21
N ARG A 126 -8.21 17.39 30.15
CA ARG A 126 -8.43 17.06 31.56
C ARG A 126 -9.68 16.19 31.83
N PHE A 127 -10.59 16.11 30.88
CA PHE A 127 -11.81 15.28 30.96
C PHE A 127 -11.62 13.92 30.27
N TYR A 128 -10.39 13.55 29.92
CA TYR A 128 -10.04 12.31 29.24
C TYR A 128 -10.56 12.21 27.78
N GLU A 129 -11.04 13.31 27.22
CA GLU A 129 -11.51 13.33 25.83
C GLU A 129 -10.33 13.47 24.85
N PRO A 130 -10.33 12.70 23.75
CA PRO A 130 -9.29 12.80 22.76
C PRO A 130 -9.38 14.16 22.03
N VAL A 131 -8.26 14.88 21.98
CA VAL A 131 -8.16 16.19 21.33
C VAL A 131 -7.33 16.14 20.05
N SER A 132 -6.37 15.23 20.00
CA SER A 132 -5.48 15.09 18.85
C SER A 132 -4.89 13.69 18.80
N ILE A 133 -4.68 13.19 17.58
CA ILE A 133 -4.05 11.91 17.30
C ILE A 133 -2.84 12.18 16.42
N VAL A 134 -1.64 11.90 16.93
CA VAL A 134 -0.37 12.21 16.26
C VAL A 134 0.32 10.90 15.89
N PRO A 135 0.49 10.57 14.60
CA PRO A 135 1.19 9.37 14.17
C PRO A 135 2.63 9.34 14.67
N ILE A 136 3.08 8.14 15.05
CA ILE A 136 4.46 7.84 15.45
C ILE A 136 5.07 6.95 14.37
N MET A 137 6.31 7.23 14.01
CA MET A 137 7.01 6.38 13.04
C MET A 137 7.22 4.98 13.62
N PRO A 138 6.91 3.90 12.87
CA PRO A 138 6.92 2.53 13.39
C PRO A 138 8.27 2.10 13.99
N TRP A 139 9.37 2.59 13.45
CA TRP A 139 10.72 2.30 13.95
C TRP A 139 11.08 3.03 15.25
N CYS A 140 10.30 4.04 15.63
CA CYS A 140 10.51 4.78 16.89
C CYS A 140 9.72 4.20 18.07
N CYS A 141 8.83 3.23 17.83
CA CYS A 141 7.93 2.69 18.82
C CYS A 141 8.15 1.19 18.99
N ASP A 142 8.35 0.77 20.25
CA ASP A 142 8.55 -0.63 20.61
C ASP A 142 7.55 -1.05 21.69
N PRO A 143 6.53 -1.86 21.35
CA PRO A 143 5.56 -2.37 22.29
C PRO A 143 6.15 -3.51 23.13
N PHE A 144 5.89 -3.50 24.41
CA PHE A 144 6.29 -4.57 25.34
C PHE A 144 5.23 -4.82 26.41
N VAL A 145 5.27 -6.00 27.00
CA VAL A 145 4.36 -6.39 28.08
C VAL A 145 5.12 -6.44 29.40
N LYS A 146 4.59 -5.80 30.44
CA LYS A 146 5.11 -5.84 31.80
C LYS A 146 3.95 -6.05 32.76
N ASN A 147 4.05 -7.08 33.63
CA ASN A 147 3.02 -7.44 34.60
C ASN A 147 1.60 -7.61 33.96
N GLY A 148 1.53 -8.27 32.79
CA GLY A 148 0.29 -8.51 32.06
C GLY A 148 -0.32 -7.27 31.39
N ARG A 149 0.33 -6.11 31.41
CA ARG A 149 -0.11 -4.88 30.78
C ARG A 149 0.81 -4.48 29.64
N LYS A 150 0.23 -3.97 28.57
CA LYS A 150 0.95 -3.48 27.38
C LYS A 150 1.45 -2.07 27.63
N TYR A 151 2.67 -1.80 27.22
CA TYR A 151 3.34 -0.50 27.25
C TYR A 151 4.06 -0.26 25.93
N PHE A 152 4.36 1.00 25.67
CA PHE A 152 5.07 1.40 24.45
C PHE A 152 6.29 2.26 24.82
N ARG A 153 7.44 1.88 24.30
CA ARG A 153 8.66 2.70 24.42
C ARG A 153 8.78 3.54 23.16
N VAL A 154 8.74 4.87 23.29
CA VAL A 154 8.86 5.82 22.19
C VAL A 154 9.95 6.82 22.50
N GLY A 155 11.02 6.82 21.73
CA GLY A 155 12.13 7.78 21.92
C GLY A 155 12.82 7.74 23.28
N GLY A 156 12.68 6.62 24.04
CA GLY A 156 13.21 6.47 25.41
C GLY A 156 12.17 6.66 26.51
N GLU A 157 11.03 7.28 26.23
CA GLU A 157 9.91 7.41 27.16
C GLU A 157 8.97 6.21 27.09
N VAL A 158 8.29 5.91 28.21
CA VAL A 158 7.34 4.78 28.31
C VAL A 158 5.93 5.32 28.43
N TYR A 159 5.09 4.92 27.50
CA TYR A 159 3.67 5.26 27.43
C TYR A 159 2.81 4.07 27.83
N LYS A 160 1.67 4.35 28.42
CA LYS A 160 0.64 3.34 28.74
C LYS A 160 -0.16 2.97 27.52
N ASP A 161 -0.84 1.84 27.57
CA ASP A 161 -1.65 1.33 26.47
C ASP A 161 -2.78 2.27 26.03
N ASN A 162 -3.37 3.02 26.94
CA ASN A 162 -4.43 3.97 26.66
C ASN A 162 -3.95 5.30 26.04
N GLU A 163 -2.64 5.55 26.01
CA GLU A 163 -2.05 6.76 25.42
C GLU A 163 -1.62 6.57 23.96
N ILE A 164 -1.45 5.31 23.55
CA ILE A 164 -1.01 4.96 22.19
C ILE A 164 -2.10 4.14 21.49
N MET A 165 -2.55 4.63 20.34
CA MET A 165 -3.28 3.81 19.38
C MET A 165 -2.28 2.89 18.67
N HIS A 166 -2.52 1.60 18.73
CA HIS A 166 -1.71 0.60 18.04
C HIS A 166 -2.61 -0.29 17.20
N VAL A 167 -2.44 -0.19 15.88
CA VAL A 167 -3.06 -1.07 14.90
C VAL A 167 -1.95 -1.92 14.29
N TYR A 168 -2.13 -3.22 14.24
CA TYR A 168 -1.14 -4.14 13.68
C TYR A 168 -1.77 -5.21 12.82
N GLY A 169 -1.01 -5.68 11.85
CA GLY A 169 -1.41 -6.76 10.96
C GLY A 169 -1.17 -8.14 11.57
N LEU A 170 -0.69 -9.08 10.76
CA LEU A 170 -0.33 -10.43 11.22
C LEU A 170 0.69 -10.37 12.36
N SER A 171 0.42 -11.07 13.45
CA SER A 171 1.27 -11.10 14.64
C SER A 171 1.51 -12.53 15.09
N LEU A 172 2.74 -12.85 15.49
CA LEU A 172 3.09 -14.16 16.04
C LEU A 172 3.01 -14.20 17.57
N ASN A 173 3.08 -13.05 18.24
CA ASN A 173 3.12 -12.95 19.70
C ASN A 173 1.92 -12.19 20.30
N GLY A 174 0.99 -11.71 19.46
CA GLY A 174 -0.16 -10.91 19.88
C GLY A 174 0.15 -9.51 20.41
N VAL A 175 1.43 -9.10 20.41
CA VAL A 175 1.86 -7.80 20.95
C VAL A 175 2.28 -6.84 19.84
N LYS A 176 2.97 -7.35 18.82
CA LYS A 176 3.53 -6.59 17.70
C LYS A 176 3.25 -7.32 16.39
N GLY A 177 2.88 -6.60 15.36
CA GLY A 177 2.76 -7.12 14.00
C GLY A 177 4.13 -7.45 13.41
N ILE A 178 4.20 -8.48 12.58
CA ILE A 178 5.39 -8.80 11.79
C ILE A 178 5.60 -7.73 10.71
N LYS A 179 6.83 -7.59 10.24
CA LYS A 179 7.18 -6.65 9.15
C LYS A 179 6.95 -7.33 7.80
N PRO A 180 5.92 -6.99 7.01
CA PRO A 180 5.62 -7.68 5.76
C PRO A 180 6.81 -7.68 4.79
N ILE A 181 7.50 -6.55 4.66
CA ILE A 181 8.64 -6.38 3.75
C ILE A 181 9.78 -7.37 4.05
N GLN A 182 9.98 -7.74 5.32
CA GLN A 182 10.99 -8.74 5.69
C GLN A 182 10.67 -10.11 5.09
N TYR A 183 9.41 -10.52 5.14
CA TYR A 183 8.96 -11.81 4.61
C TYR A 183 8.82 -11.82 3.08
N MET A 184 8.74 -10.64 2.48
CA MET A 184 8.68 -10.43 1.04
C MET A 184 10.05 -10.13 0.43
N ALA A 185 11.11 -10.09 1.23
CA ALA A 185 12.42 -9.59 0.80
C ALA A 185 12.96 -10.34 -0.43
N GLU A 186 12.72 -11.65 -0.54
CA GLU A 186 13.15 -12.45 -1.67
C GLU A 186 12.44 -12.02 -2.97
N SER A 187 11.11 -12.00 -2.99
CA SER A 187 10.32 -11.62 -4.17
C SER A 187 10.61 -10.16 -4.58
N ILE A 188 10.74 -9.26 -3.60
CA ILE A 188 11.07 -7.85 -3.87
C ILE A 188 12.49 -7.75 -4.42
N GLY A 189 13.45 -8.48 -3.85
CA GLY A 189 14.83 -8.50 -4.29
C GLY A 189 14.97 -8.96 -5.74
N ILE A 190 14.29 -10.04 -6.12
CA ILE A 190 14.24 -10.54 -7.50
C ILE A 190 13.67 -9.46 -8.43
N GLY A 191 12.56 -8.82 -8.06
CA GLY A 191 11.96 -7.75 -8.87
C GLY A 191 12.88 -6.54 -9.06
N LEU A 192 13.54 -6.09 -8.01
CA LEU A 192 14.50 -4.99 -8.07
C LEU A 192 15.77 -5.38 -8.85
N ALA A 193 16.24 -6.63 -8.74
CA ALA A 193 17.35 -7.15 -9.53
C ALA A 193 17.03 -7.15 -11.02
N ALA A 194 15.82 -7.60 -11.38
CA ALA A 194 15.34 -7.58 -12.75
C ALA A 194 15.26 -6.15 -13.31
N GLN A 195 14.73 -5.19 -12.56
CA GLN A 195 14.70 -3.78 -12.94
C GLN A 195 16.10 -3.20 -13.12
N LYS A 196 17.03 -3.53 -12.23
CA LYS A 196 18.43 -3.08 -12.33
C LYS A 196 19.13 -3.67 -13.55
N MET A 197 18.91 -4.95 -13.83
CA MET A 197 19.44 -5.62 -15.02
C MET A 197 18.91 -4.97 -16.31
N GLU A 198 17.59 -4.74 -16.37
CA GLU A 198 16.93 -4.06 -17.48
C GLU A 198 17.53 -2.65 -17.67
N ALA A 199 17.59 -1.83 -16.63
CA ALA A 199 18.15 -0.49 -16.68
C ALA A 199 19.64 -0.50 -17.12
N SER A 200 20.42 -1.46 -16.64
CA SER A 200 21.83 -1.58 -17.04
C SER A 200 22.00 -2.00 -18.50
N SER A 201 21.08 -2.85 -18.99
CA SER A 201 21.07 -3.27 -20.39
C SER A 201 20.76 -2.11 -21.33
N PHE A 202 19.79 -1.26 -20.94
CA PHE A 202 19.51 -0.04 -21.71
C PHE A 202 20.60 1.03 -21.57
N GLY A 203 21.14 1.22 -20.36
CA GLY A 203 22.13 2.27 -20.10
C GLY A 203 23.52 2.00 -20.68
N LYS A 204 23.87 0.72 -20.83
CA LYS A 204 25.17 0.30 -21.41
C LYS A 204 25.11 -0.11 -22.89
N GLY A 205 23.95 0.06 -23.53
CA GLY A 205 23.62 -0.55 -24.79
C GLY A 205 23.28 -2.02 -24.65
N MET A 206 22.33 -2.53 -25.43
CA MET A 206 22.02 -3.97 -25.50
C MET A 206 23.17 -4.66 -26.23
N HIS A 207 24.27 -4.87 -25.51
CA HIS A 207 25.36 -5.65 -26.10
C HIS A 207 24.89 -7.10 -26.13
N ALA A 208 24.74 -7.58 -27.34
CA ALA A 208 24.81 -9.01 -27.55
C ALA A 208 26.14 -9.46 -26.94
N GLY A 209 26.06 -10.11 -25.76
CA GLY A 209 27.26 -10.70 -25.18
C GLY A 209 27.89 -11.59 -26.23
N GLY A 210 29.13 -11.38 -26.55
CA GLY A 210 29.84 -12.15 -27.54
C GLY A 210 31.31 -12.25 -27.17
N MET A 211 31.99 -13.14 -27.79
CA MET A 211 33.41 -13.32 -27.67
C MET A 211 34.10 -12.84 -28.96
N ILE A 212 35.11 -12.04 -28.80
CA ILE A 212 36.00 -11.67 -29.93
C ILE A 212 37.22 -12.59 -29.87
N GLU A 213 37.36 -13.41 -30.86
CA GLU A 213 38.56 -14.19 -31.08
C GLU A 213 39.55 -13.29 -31.82
N LEU A 214 40.70 -13.08 -31.22
CA LEU A 214 41.79 -12.29 -31.81
C LEU A 214 42.61 -13.17 -32.77
N GLY A 215 43.03 -12.62 -33.88
CA GLY A 215 43.87 -13.33 -34.84
C GLY A 215 45.27 -13.66 -34.30
N GLU A 216 46.05 -14.47 -35.06
CA GLU A 216 47.37 -14.94 -34.63
C GLU A 216 48.38 -13.78 -34.37
N GLU A 217 48.24 -12.65 -35.06
CA GLU A 217 49.06 -11.47 -34.83
C GLU A 217 48.92 -10.92 -33.40
N TRP A 218 47.68 -10.88 -32.86
CA TRP A 218 47.41 -10.46 -31.50
C TRP A 218 47.85 -11.49 -30.45
N ALA A 219 47.95 -12.75 -30.81
CA ALA A 219 48.43 -13.80 -29.92
C ALA A 219 49.91 -13.57 -29.53
N GLY A 220 50.69 -13.03 -30.43
CA GLY A 220 52.10 -12.62 -30.17
C GLY A 220 52.17 -11.47 -29.16
N ILE A 221 51.31 -10.48 -29.27
CA ILE A 221 51.19 -9.33 -28.36
C ILE A 221 50.73 -9.76 -26.99
N MET A 222 49.72 -10.64 -26.88
CA MET A 222 49.20 -11.14 -25.61
C MET A 222 50.19 -12.00 -24.83
N GLY A 223 51.09 -12.70 -25.50
CA GLY A 223 52.16 -13.51 -24.91
C GLY A 223 53.45 -12.74 -24.60
N SER A 224 53.54 -11.48 -25.05
CA SER A 224 54.74 -10.65 -24.89
C SER A 224 54.91 -10.19 -23.43
N THR A 225 56.16 -10.19 -22.97
CA THR A 225 56.56 -9.55 -21.70
C THR A 225 56.92 -8.07 -21.91
N ASP A 226 56.79 -7.57 -23.12
CA ASP A 226 57.12 -6.20 -23.51
C ASP A 226 56.07 -5.22 -23.00
N ASP A 227 56.48 -4.13 -22.39
CA ASP A 227 55.57 -3.17 -21.78
C ASP A 227 54.85 -2.31 -22.82
N GLU A 228 55.48 -2.07 -24.03
CA GLU A 228 54.85 -1.39 -25.15
C GLU A 228 53.68 -2.21 -25.72
N ALA A 229 53.83 -3.53 -25.86
CA ALA A 229 52.75 -4.41 -26.33
C ALA A 229 51.58 -4.49 -25.36
N LYS A 230 51.82 -4.39 -24.06
CA LYS A 230 50.76 -4.33 -23.05
C LYS A 230 50.02 -3.00 -23.08
N GLU A 231 50.69 -1.88 -23.31
CA GLU A 231 50.06 -0.58 -23.46
C GLU A 231 49.16 -0.55 -24.70
N GLU A 232 49.60 -1.09 -25.83
CA GLU A 232 48.80 -1.18 -27.06
C GLU A 232 47.52 -2.00 -26.86
N LEU A 233 47.61 -3.12 -26.17
CA LEU A 233 46.44 -3.95 -25.83
C LEU A 233 45.48 -3.22 -24.86
N GLU A 234 46.01 -2.47 -23.90
CA GLU A 234 45.18 -1.67 -22.98
C GLU A 234 44.50 -0.50 -23.68
N GLU A 235 45.18 0.17 -24.60
CA GLU A 235 44.59 1.23 -25.42
C GLU A 235 43.50 0.69 -26.33
N PHE A 236 43.72 -0.44 -26.98
CA PHE A 236 42.69 -1.14 -27.76
C PHE A 236 41.45 -1.47 -26.88
N ARG A 237 41.63 -2.05 -25.71
CA ARG A 237 40.55 -2.34 -24.78
C ARG A 237 39.80 -1.09 -24.34
N LYS A 238 40.48 0.02 -24.09
CA LYS A 238 39.89 1.30 -23.72
C LYS A 238 39.09 1.91 -24.86
N SER A 239 39.64 1.92 -26.07
CA SER A 239 38.97 2.43 -27.27
C SER A 239 37.73 1.61 -27.60
N PHE A 240 37.83 0.30 -27.53
CA PHE A 240 36.71 -0.62 -27.73
C PHE A 240 35.58 -0.41 -26.71
N ARG A 241 35.92 -0.28 -25.42
CA ARG A 241 34.91 0.05 -24.37
C ARG A 241 34.21 1.35 -24.66
N LYS A 242 34.96 2.40 -24.94
CA LYS A 242 34.43 3.74 -25.21
C LYS A 242 33.49 3.75 -26.41
N GLN A 243 33.82 2.99 -27.45
CA GLN A 243 33.05 2.99 -28.69
C GLN A 243 31.84 2.08 -28.68
N TYR A 244 31.90 0.96 -27.94
CA TYR A 244 30.88 -0.09 -28.00
C TYR A 244 30.20 -0.45 -26.68
N GLN A 245 30.72 0.01 -25.54
CA GLN A 245 30.19 -0.36 -24.22
C GLN A 245 29.66 0.80 -23.40
N ASP A 246 29.99 2.04 -23.72
CA ASP A 246 29.63 3.20 -22.90
C ASP A 246 28.47 3.99 -23.55
N GLY A 247 27.29 3.90 -22.93
CA GLY A 247 26.15 4.76 -23.18
C GLY A 247 25.04 4.20 -24.10
N PRO A 248 23.87 4.83 -24.08
CA PRO A 248 22.70 4.40 -24.85
C PRO A 248 22.86 4.59 -26.36
N ASP A 249 23.77 5.45 -26.82
CA ASP A 249 23.99 5.73 -28.23
C ASP A 249 24.87 4.66 -28.90
N SER A 250 25.46 3.75 -28.15
CA SER A 250 26.31 2.65 -28.68
C SER A 250 25.53 1.60 -29.49
N TRP A 251 24.21 1.63 -29.50
CA TRP A 251 23.36 0.68 -30.24
C TRP A 251 23.51 0.71 -31.74
N HIS A 252 23.90 1.86 -32.27
CA HIS A 252 24.04 2.07 -33.70
C HIS A 252 25.48 1.95 -34.19
N ASN A 253 26.43 1.65 -33.31
CA ASN A 253 27.81 1.54 -33.68
C ASN A 253 28.08 0.23 -34.43
N ILE A 254 28.55 0.35 -35.64
CA ILE A 254 28.96 -0.81 -36.44
C ILE A 254 30.30 -1.32 -35.92
N LEU A 255 30.33 -2.60 -35.56
CA LEU A 255 31.53 -3.27 -35.14
C LEU A 255 32.45 -3.44 -36.37
N MET A 256 33.52 -2.64 -36.47
CA MET A 256 34.57 -2.88 -37.42
C MET A 256 35.63 -3.78 -36.77
N MET A 257 35.87 -4.93 -37.37
CA MET A 257 36.88 -5.89 -36.93
C MET A 257 38.08 -5.84 -37.88
N GLU A 258 39.23 -5.97 -37.28
CA GLU A 258 40.49 -6.08 -38.07
C GLU A 258 40.61 -7.48 -38.65
N GLU A 259 41.50 -7.62 -39.62
CA GLU A 259 41.76 -8.89 -40.31
C GLU A 259 42.22 -9.96 -39.31
N GLY A 260 41.58 -11.11 -39.35
CA GLY A 260 41.83 -12.21 -38.42
C GLY A 260 40.99 -12.21 -37.14
N MET A 261 40.20 -11.17 -36.86
CA MET A 261 39.26 -11.18 -35.72
C MET A 261 37.94 -11.83 -36.10
N LYS A 262 37.38 -12.64 -35.18
CA LYS A 262 36.08 -13.27 -35.33
C LYS A 262 35.19 -12.96 -34.13
N PHE A 263 33.99 -12.46 -34.40
CA PHE A 263 32.99 -12.22 -33.37
C PHE A 263 32.00 -13.37 -33.33
N THR A 264 31.88 -14.00 -32.17
CA THR A 264 30.89 -15.03 -31.91
C THR A 264 29.88 -14.47 -30.92
N GLN A 265 28.68 -14.23 -31.39
CA GLN A 265 27.59 -13.68 -30.58
C GLN A 265 26.97 -14.78 -29.69
N PHE A 266 26.76 -14.49 -28.40
CA PHE A 266 25.98 -15.36 -27.52
C PHE A 266 24.48 -15.11 -27.75
N GLU A 267 23.68 -16.19 -27.82
CA GLU A 267 22.23 -16.07 -27.95
C GLU A 267 21.60 -15.43 -26.71
N MET A 268 21.23 -14.15 -26.81
CA MET A 268 20.61 -13.39 -25.74
C MET A 268 19.06 -13.41 -25.77
N ALA A 269 18.44 -13.82 -26.86
CA ALA A 269 16.97 -13.81 -27.02
C ALA A 269 16.23 -14.55 -25.90
N PHE A 270 16.80 -15.65 -25.42
CA PHE A 270 16.25 -16.48 -24.35
C PHE A 270 16.23 -15.79 -22.96
N GLN A 271 17.10 -14.84 -22.72
CA GLN A 271 17.17 -14.13 -21.44
C GLN A 271 16.10 -13.05 -21.31
N ILE A 272 15.70 -12.41 -22.39
CA ILE A 272 14.70 -11.33 -22.39
C ILE A 272 13.31 -11.90 -22.13
N GLU A 273 12.93 -13.02 -22.76
CA GLU A 273 11.66 -13.67 -22.49
C GLU A 273 11.53 -14.14 -21.03
N LYS A 274 12.58 -14.71 -20.47
CA LYS A 274 12.64 -15.08 -19.06
C LYS A 274 12.54 -13.87 -18.14
N LEU A 275 13.17 -12.76 -18.48
CA LEU A 275 13.11 -11.53 -17.71
C LEU A 275 11.67 -10.98 -17.65
N ILE A 276 10.98 -10.96 -18.80
CA ILE A 276 9.58 -10.53 -18.89
C ILE A 276 8.68 -11.48 -18.08
N ALA A 277 8.87 -12.79 -18.18
CA ALA A 277 8.11 -13.77 -17.44
C ALA A 277 8.34 -13.62 -15.91
N ASN A 278 9.58 -13.41 -15.47
CA ASN A 278 9.91 -13.16 -14.07
C ASN A 278 9.28 -11.87 -13.55
N LYS A 279 9.23 -10.82 -14.37
CA LYS A 279 8.62 -9.55 -14.01
C LYS A 279 7.09 -9.69 -13.78
N LYS A 280 6.41 -10.44 -14.64
CA LYS A 280 4.99 -10.79 -14.49
C LYS A 280 4.75 -11.63 -13.22
N PHE A 281 5.60 -12.62 -12.97
CA PHE A 281 5.53 -13.46 -11.78
C PHE A 281 5.70 -12.65 -10.50
N THR A 282 6.70 -11.77 -10.45
CA THR A 282 6.96 -10.89 -9.30
C THR A 282 5.78 -9.95 -9.03
N LEU A 283 5.12 -9.43 -10.07
CA LEU A 283 3.94 -8.59 -9.92
C LEU A 283 2.74 -9.37 -9.36
N ALA A 284 2.57 -10.63 -9.78
CA ALA A 284 1.55 -11.53 -9.24
C ALA A 284 1.79 -11.86 -7.75
N ASP A 285 3.05 -12.01 -7.34
CA ASP A 285 3.40 -12.20 -5.93
C ASP A 285 3.07 -10.96 -5.10
N VAL A 286 3.40 -9.77 -5.58
CA VAL A 286 3.04 -8.50 -4.93
C VAL A 286 1.52 -8.38 -4.79
N ALA A 287 0.76 -8.72 -5.84
CA ALA A 287 -0.70 -8.71 -5.84
C ALA A 287 -1.27 -9.63 -4.76
N ARG A 288 -0.74 -10.86 -4.69
CA ARG A 288 -1.14 -11.89 -3.71
C ARG A 288 -0.86 -11.49 -2.28
N ILE A 289 0.31 -10.90 -2.02
CA ILE A 289 0.73 -10.50 -0.67
C ILE A 289 -0.05 -9.28 -0.18
N LEU A 290 -0.34 -8.32 -1.06
CA LEU A 290 -1.09 -7.12 -0.70
C LEU A 290 -2.63 -7.34 -0.73
N GLY A 291 -3.11 -8.50 -1.19
CA GLY A 291 -4.55 -8.76 -1.34
C GLY A 291 -5.20 -7.84 -2.38
N VAL A 292 -4.44 -7.46 -3.43
CA VAL A 292 -4.92 -6.58 -4.49
C VAL A 292 -5.02 -7.37 -5.78
N PRO A 293 -6.17 -7.37 -6.48
CA PRO A 293 -6.29 -8.04 -7.76
C PRO A 293 -5.30 -7.52 -8.81
N LEU A 294 -4.79 -8.41 -9.63
CA LEU A 294 -3.73 -8.12 -10.60
C LEU A 294 -4.13 -7.02 -11.60
N HIS A 295 -5.39 -7.01 -12.05
CA HIS A 295 -5.90 -5.98 -12.96
C HIS A 295 -5.83 -4.55 -12.37
N LYS A 296 -5.94 -4.39 -11.05
CA LYS A 296 -5.78 -3.09 -10.37
C LYS A 296 -4.32 -2.63 -10.31
N LEU A 297 -3.39 -3.56 -10.46
CA LEU A 297 -1.96 -3.24 -10.64
C LEU A 297 -1.60 -2.94 -12.10
N MET A 298 -2.59 -2.80 -12.99
CA MET A 298 -2.45 -2.52 -14.42
C MET A 298 -1.92 -3.69 -15.28
N GLU A 299 -2.05 -4.93 -14.80
CA GLU A 299 -1.79 -6.12 -15.60
C GLU A 299 -3.12 -6.72 -16.07
N MET A 300 -3.42 -6.61 -17.37
CA MET A 300 -4.74 -6.97 -17.93
C MET A 300 -4.71 -8.24 -18.80
N ASP A 301 -3.76 -9.14 -18.62
CA ASP A 301 -3.74 -10.39 -19.37
C ASP A 301 -5.01 -11.22 -19.08
N ARG A 302 -5.91 -11.33 -20.07
CA ARG A 302 -7.08 -12.22 -20.12
C ARG A 302 -8.25 -11.94 -19.16
N SER A 303 -8.51 -10.72 -18.72
CA SER A 303 -9.70 -10.44 -17.91
C SER A 303 -10.92 -10.15 -18.80
N THR A 304 -12.02 -10.89 -18.61
CA THR A 304 -13.34 -10.59 -19.16
C THR A 304 -14.09 -9.65 -18.21
N PHE A 305 -15.07 -8.88 -18.73
CA PHE A 305 -15.80 -7.89 -17.93
C PHE A 305 -16.47 -8.47 -16.67
N ASN A 306 -17.05 -9.66 -16.74
CA ASN A 306 -17.71 -10.31 -15.59
C ASN A 306 -16.70 -10.68 -14.48
N ASN A 307 -15.50 -11.12 -14.84
CA ASN A 307 -14.45 -11.42 -13.88
C ASN A 307 -13.93 -10.17 -13.14
N ILE A 308 -14.03 -8.99 -13.76
CA ILE A 308 -13.58 -7.74 -13.14
C ILE A 308 -14.52 -7.31 -12.01
N GLU A 309 -15.83 -7.52 -12.15
CA GLU A 309 -16.80 -7.19 -11.09
C GLU A 309 -16.63 -8.10 -9.88
N GLU A 310 -16.52 -9.42 -10.08
CA GLU A 310 -16.24 -10.38 -9.02
C GLU A 310 -14.91 -10.05 -8.31
N GLN A 311 -13.86 -9.80 -9.06
CA GLN A 311 -12.55 -9.41 -8.50
C GLN A 311 -12.59 -8.08 -7.73
N ASN A 312 -13.49 -7.15 -8.08
CA ASN A 312 -13.69 -5.93 -7.31
C ASN A 312 -14.38 -6.20 -5.98
N ILE A 313 -15.32 -7.15 -5.94
CA ILE A 313 -15.96 -7.58 -4.69
C ILE A 313 -14.93 -8.25 -3.79
N ASP A 314 -14.13 -9.19 -4.33
CA ASP A 314 -13.05 -9.86 -3.61
C ASP A 314 -12.04 -8.85 -3.07
N TYR A 315 -11.65 -7.85 -3.86
CA TYR A 315 -10.77 -6.78 -3.40
C TYR A 315 -11.32 -6.03 -2.17
N VAL A 316 -12.62 -5.77 -2.16
CA VAL A 316 -13.24 -5.09 -1.02
C VAL A 316 -13.33 -6.03 0.20
N GLN A 317 -13.69 -7.30 -0.02
CA GLN A 317 -13.86 -8.27 1.06
C GLN A 317 -12.52 -8.69 1.68
N ASP A 318 -11.54 -9.03 0.85
CA ASP A 318 -10.28 -9.62 1.30
C ASP A 318 -9.17 -8.58 1.52
N GLY A 319 -9.16 -7.50 0.72
CA GLY A 319 -8.12 -6.48 0.81
C GLY A 319 -8.48 -5.31 1.73
N VAL A 320 -9.67 -4.73 1.55
CA VAL A 320 -10.04 -3.47 2.23
C VAL A 320 -10.72 -3.71 3.57
N MET A 321 -11.69 -4.62 3.62
CA MET A 321 -12.54 -4.83 4.80
C MET A 321 -11.75 -5.26 6.05
N PRO A 322 -10.77 -6.18 6.00
CA PRO A 322 -10.00 -6.57 7.19
C PRO A 322 -9.21 -5.38 7.78
N LEU A 323 -8.65 -4.53 6.93
CA LEU A 323 -7.90 -3.35 7.35
C LEU A 323 -8.83 -2.30 7.99
N THR A 324 -10.02 -2.10 7.42
CA THR A 324 -11.00 -1.16 7.97
C THR A 324 -11.56 -1.63 9.31
N ILE A 325 -11.90 -2.91 9.45
CA ILE A 325 -12.36 -3.49 10.72
C ILE A 325 -11.30 -3.34 11.81
N ASN A 326 -10.03 -3.57 11.49
CA ASN A 326 -8.94 -3.41 12.44
C ASN A 326 -8.83 -1.94 12.92
N LEU A 327 -8.97 -0.98 12.01
CA LEU A 327 -9.01 0.45 12.35
C LEU A 327 -10.24 0.81 13.17
N GLU A 328 -11.44 0.28 12.83
CA GLU A 328 -12.67 0.49 13.57
C GLU A 328 -12.51 0.04 15.03
N GLN A 329 -12.01 -1.19 15.22
CA GLN A 329 -11.82 -1.76 16.55
C GLN A 329 -10.80 -0.95 17.37
N ALA A 330 -9.68 -0.54 16.75
CA ALA A 330 -8.69 0.28 17.43
C ALA A 330 -9.25 1.67 17.80
N ASN A 331 -10.05 2.27 16.93
CA ASN A 331 -10.72 3.54 17.23
C ASN A 331 -11.71 3.39 18.39
N ASN A 332 -12.54 2.34 18.37
CA ASN A 332 -13.51 2.04 19.42
C ASN A 332 -12.83 1.81 20.78
N ASP A 333 -11.73 1.06 20.78
CA ASP A 333 -11.00 0.77 22.02
C ASP A 333 -10.29 2.00 22.59
N LYS A 334 -9.67 2.81 21.73
CA LYS A 334 -8.75 3.86 22.18
C LYS A 334 -9.33 5.27 22.20
N LEU A 335 -10.35 5.59 21.41
CA LEU A 335 -10.88 6.96 21.33
C LEU A 335 -12.15 7.17 22.13
N LEU A 336 -12.86 6.11 22.49
CA LEU A 336 -14.05 6.18 23.34
C LEU A 336 -13.67 5.95 24.80
N LYS A 337 -14.39 6.62 25.70
CA LYS A 337 -14.35 6.31 27.14
C LYS A 337 -15.04 4.97 27.37
N GLU A 338 -14.71 4.28 28.45
CA GLU A 338 -15.29 2.98 28.75
C GLU A 338 -16.82 3.06 28.89
N SER A 339 -17.32 4.15 29.45
CA SER A 339 -18.75 4.44 29.57
C SER A 339 -19.47 4.76 28.26
N GLU A 340 -18.72 5.04 27.18
CA GLU A 340 -19.25 5.42 25.87
C GLU A 340 -19.29 4.24 24.89
N LYS A 341 -18.55 3.16 25.18
CA LYS A 341 -18.37 2.04 24.22
C LYS A 341 -19.66 1.28 23.92
N ASP A 342 -20.62 1.25 24.83
CA ASP A 342 -21.91 0.62 24.60
C ASP A 342 -22.83 1.47 23.71
N GLU A 343 -22.68 2.78 23.79
CA GLU A 343 -23.54 3.73 23.10
C GLU A 343 -22.97 4.19 21.75
N TYR A 344 -21.66 4.34 21.65
CA TYR A 344 -21.00 4.87 20.46
C TYR A 344 -20.11 3.84 19.79
N PHE A 345 -19.96 3.96 18.45
CA PHE A 345 -19.02 3.14 17.68
C PHE A 345 -18.58 3.83 16.40
N TYR A 346 -17.32 3.62 16.03
CA TYR A 346 -16.78 4.06 14.75
C TYR A 346 -17.08 3.03 13.65
N LYS A 347 -17.46 3.52 12.47
CA LYS A 347 -17.72 2.69 11.30
C LYS A 347 -17.24 3.36 10.03
N TYR A 348 -16.62 2.56 9.15
CA TYR A 348 -16.27 2.95 7.79
C TYR A 348 -17.36 2.46 6.85
N ASN A 349 -17.82 3.33 5.94
CA ASN A 349 -18.81 2.95 4.95
C ASN A 349 -18.10 2.39 3.71
N LEU A 350 -18.26 1.09 3.47
CA LEU A 350 -17.69 0.38 2.33
C LEU A 350 -18.60 0.39 1.09
N ASP A 351 -19.83 0.88 1.22
CA ASP A 351 -20.85 0.79 0.17
C ASP A 351 -20.40 1.48 -1.12
N GLY A 352 -19.65 2.59 -1.00
CA GLY A 352 -19.08 3.29 -2.14
C GLY A 352 -18.11 2.45 -2.98
N LEU A 353 -17.37 1.53 -2.37
CA LEU A 353 -16.45 0.62 -3.07
C LEU A 353 -17.14 -0.62 -3.65
N ARG A 354 -18.27 -1.02 -3.05
CA ARG A 354 -19.11 -2.15 -3.49
C ARG A 354 -20.13 -1.75 -4.55
N ARG A 355 -20.19 -0.44 -4.88
CA ARG A 355 -21.18 0.07 -5.83
C ARG A 355 -21.00 -0.63 -7.18
N ALA A 356 -21.97 -1.48 -7.51
CA ALA A 356 -22.15 -2.05 -8.82
C ALA A 356 -22.40 -0.96 -9.88
N ASN A 357 -22.48 -1.34 -11.14
CA ASN A 357 -22.89 -0.46 -12.22
C ASN A 357 -24.16 0.34 -11.82
N ILE A 358 -24.24 1.59 -12.23
CA ILE A 358 -25.37 2.49 -11.91
C ILE A 358 -26.71 1.82 -12.23
N LYS A 359 -26.81 1.11 -13.34
CA LYS A 359 -28.02 0.42 -13.76
C LYS A 359 -28.46 -0.63 -12.75
N ASP A 360 -27.55 -1.50 -12.32
CA ASP A 360 -27.85 -2.61 -11.41
C ASP A 360 -28.22 -2.08 -10.01
N ARG A 361 -27.59 -0.98 -9.59
CA ARG A 361 -27.90 -0.30 -8.36
C ARG A 361 -29.30 0.33 -8.37
N TYR A 362 -29.66 1.04 -9.42
CA TYR A 362 -31.02 1.60 -9.56
C TYR A 362 -32.09 0.51 -9.70
N GLU A 363 -31.75 -0.61 -10.31
CA GLU A 363 -32.64 -1.77 -10.35
C GLU A 363 -32.83 -2.39 -8.97
N ALA A 364 -31.79 -2.54 -8.17
CA ALA A 364 -31.86 -2.95 -6.79
C ALA A 364 -32.70 -1.99 -5.94
N TYR A 365 -32.56 -0.68 -6.10
CA TYR A 365 -33.38 0.31 -5.42
C TYR A 365 -34.85 0.24 -5.85
N SER A 366 -35.12 -0.01 -7.12
CA SER A 366 -36.48 -0.20 -7.62
C SER A 366 -37.16 -1.43 -6.97
N ILE A 367 -36.39 -2.51 -6.76
CA ILE A 367 -36.88 -3.70 -6.03
C ILE A 367 -37.10 -3.36 -4.55
N ALA A 368 -36.16 -2.67 -3.91
CA ALA A 368 -36.24 -2.29 -2.52
C ALA A 368 -37.43 -1.37 -2.19
N LEU A 369 -37.82 -0.50 -3.14
CA LEU A 369 -39.01 0.37 -3.06
C LEU A 369 -40.31 -0.36 -3.32
N GLY A 370 -40.30 -1.62 -3.73
CA GLY A 370 -41.52 -2.42 -3.86
C GLY A 370 -42.03 -2.58 -5.29
N LYS A 371 -41.17 -2.59 -6.33
CA LYS A 371 -41.60 -2.80 -7.72
C LYS A 371 -42.32 -4.14 -7.94
N ASN A 372 -41.92 -5.20 -7.25
CA ASN A 372 -42.47 -6.55 -7.43
C ASN A 372 -42.90 -7.23 -6.12
N ALA A 373 -42.71 -6.59 -4.97
CA ALA A 373 -43.01 -7.09 -3.63
C ALA A 373 -43.19 -5.89 -2.68
N PRO A 374 -43.73 -6.06 -1.46
CA PRO A 374 -43.77 -4.97 -0.50
C PRO A 374 -42.38 -4.37 -0.30
N GLY A 375 -42.29 -3.04 -0.44
CA GLY A 375 -41.02 -2.32 -0.26
C GLY A 375 -40.54 -2.44 1.19
N TRP A 376 -39.24 -2.60 1.35
CA TRP A 376 -38.57 -2.65 2.66
C TRP A 376 -37.66 -1.44 2.90
N MET A 377 -37.59 -0.51 1.95
CA MET A 377 -36.75 0.67 1.97
C MET A 377 -37.57 1.91 1.58
N GLU A 378 -37.30 3.04 2.23
CA GLU A 378 -37.96 4.31 1.91
C GLU A 378 -37.17 5.12 0.87
N PRO A 379 -37.84 5.95 0.04
CA PRO A 379 -37.17 6.84 -0.91
C PRO A 379 -36.17 7.79 -0.23
N LYS A 380 -36.43 8.18 1.02
CA LYS A 380 -35.55 9.02 1.83
C LYS A 380 -34.22 8.33 2.10
N GLU A 381 -34.24 7.05 2.45
CA GLU A 381 -33.02 6.25 2.72
C GLU A 381 -32.16 6.12 1.46
N ILE A 382 -32.80 5.92 0.30
CA ILE A 382 -32.07 5.86 -0.97
C ILE A 382 -31.41 7.20 -1.30
N ARG A 383 -32.10 8.32 -1.06
CA ARG A 383 -31.50 9.64 -1.26
C ARG A 383 -30.32 9.91 -0.33
N GLU A 384 -30.40 9.44 0.90
CA GLU A 384 -29.26 9.50 1.84
C GLU A 384 -28.10 8.62 1.39
N LEU A 385 -28.37 7.43 0.85
CA LEU A 385 -27.33 6.55 0.29
C LEU A 385 -26.65 7.15 -0.95
N GLU A 386 -27.38 7.94 -1.73
CA GLU A 386 -26.85 8.61 -2.94
C GLU A 386 -26.33 10.04 -2.67
N ASP A 387 -26.28 10.45 -1.40
CA ASP A 387 -25.85 11.80 -0.98
C ASP A 387 -26.67 12.92 -1.63
N LEU A 388 -27.97 12.67 -1.84
CA LEU A 388 -28.93 13.61 -2.38
C LEU A 388 -29.70 14.30 -1.24
N ASN A 389 -30.07 15.56 -1.46
CA ASN A 389 -30.94 16.28 -0.54
C ASN A 389 -32.25 15.50 -0.30
N GLN A 390 -32.78 15.52 0.92
CA GLN A 390 -33.93 14.71 1.31
C GLN A 390 -35.17 14.89 0.40
N GLY A 391 -35.30 16.02 -0.28
CA GLY A 391 -36.46 16.31 -1.14
C GLY A 391 -37.73 16.53 -0.35
N ASN A 392 -38.78 17.05 -1.02
CA ASN A 392 -40.11 17.12 -0.44
C ASN A 392 -40.87 15.82 -0.75
N PRO A 393 -41.35 15.07 0.24
CA PRO A 393 -42.16 13.86 0.03
C PRO A 393 -43.37 14.06 -0.92
N GLU A 394 -43.99 15.25 -0.90
CA GLU A 394 -45.09 15.60 -1.77
C GLU A 394 -44.75 15.61 -3.25
N ASN A 395 -43.47 15.76 -3.61
CA ASN A 395 -43.00 15.76 -4.99
C ASN A 395 -42.52 14.36 -5.47
N TRP A 396 -42.67 13.36 -4.66
CA TRP A 396 -42.35 11.99 -5.06
C TRP A 396 -43.49 11.45 -5.90
N ALA A 397 -43.25 11.26 -7.20
CA ALA A 397 -44.24 10.65 -8.05
C ALA A 397 -44.62 9.27 -7.54
N THR A 398 -45.83 9.09 -7.08
CA THR A 398 -46.41 7.77 -6.83
C THR A 398 -46.34 6.97 -8.13
N PRO A 399 -45.82 5.73 -8.14
CA PRO A 399 -45.88 4.89 -9.33
C PRO A 399 -47.31 4.81 -9.83
N GLN A 400 -47.55 5.08 -11.11
CA GLN A 400 -48.90 5.08 -11.74
C GLN A 400 -49.70 3.81 -11.48
N ASN A 401 -49.07 2.73 -11.02
CA ASN A 401 -49.72 1.47 -10.66
C ASN A 401 -50.30 1.43 -9.24
N MET A 402 -50.06 2.42 -8.38
CA MET A 402 -50.66 2.47 -7.03
C MET A 402 -52.00 3.18 -7.01
N GLU A 403 -52.39 3.90 -8.04
CA GLU A 403 -53.71 4.57 -8.10
C GLU A 403 -54.88 3.62 -8.39
N ILE A 404 -54.63 2.36 -8.74
CA ILE A 404 -55.70 1.42 -9.16
C ILE A 404 -56.39 0.72 -7.94
N ASN A 405 -55.88 0.81 -6.74
CA ASN A 405 -56.43 0.05 -5.60
C ASN A 405 -57.12 0.87 -4.51
N ILE A 406 -57.38 2.18 -4.69
CA ILE A 406 -58.07 3.01 -3.69
C ILE A 406 -59.52 3.28 -4.06
N GLN A 407 -60.03 2.79 -5.19
CA GLN A 407 -61.45 2.89 -5.51
C GLN A 407 -62.12 1.50 -5.63
N ARG A 408 -62.18 0.74 -4.55
CA ARG A 408 -63.21 -0.32 -4.32
C ARG A 408 -63.24 -0.60 -2.82
N ASP A 409 -64.08 0.19 -2.12
CA ASP A 409 -65.21 -0.18 -1.27
C ASP A 409 -65.75 1.08 -0.58
#